data_5ca6017557fe161d86f5a407fd10a5c3
#
_entry.id   5ca6017557fe161d86f5a407fd10a5c3
#
_cell.length_a   1.000
_cell.length_b   1.000
_cell.length_c   1.000
_cell.angle_alpha   90.00
_cell.angle_beta   90.00
_cell.angle_gamma   90.00
#
_symmetry.space_group_name_H-M   'P 1'
#
loop_
_entity.id
_entity.type
_entity.pdbx_description
1 polymer ?
#
loop_
_entity_poly.entity_id
_entity_poly.type
_entity_poly.pdbx_seq_one_letter_code
_entity_poly.pdbx_strand_id
1 'polypeptide(L)'
;MSSGARDSQVLVIGGGAAGLMCAATAGYRGKTVSVLEGSNRCGKKILMSGGGRCNFTNTVTTTNNFLSRNPHFCKSALARYRPADFIDLVERHGIAYHEKELGQLFCDDSSKQIVKLLLDECDGAGVHIATGVAITSVRHDGQKFQVDTAQGTY
;
A
#
# COMPACT_ATOMS: atom_id res chain seq x y z
N MET A 1 -0.77 -22.27 -22.75
CA MET A 1 -1.73 -22.09 -21.65
C MET A 1 -2.16 -20.63 -21.68
N SER A 2 -3.42 -20.38 -22.00
CA SER A 2 -3.96 -19.01 -22.15
C SER A 2 -3.87 -18.28 -20.80
N SER A 3 -3.04 -17.25 -20.71
CA SER A 3 -3.11 -16.28 -19.63
C SER A 3 -4.37 -15.45 -19.84
N GLY A 4 -5.51 -15.96 -19.38
CA GLY A 4 -6.76 -15.22 -19.44
C GLY A 4 -6.61 -13.87 -18.74
N ALA A 5 -7.16 -12.83 -19.35
CA ALA A 5 -7.29 -11.54 -18.73
C ALA A 5 -7.90 -11.72 -17.33
N ARG A 6 -7.24 -11.17 -16.30
CA ARG A 6 -7.78 -11.17 -14.93
C ARG A 6 -8.65 -9.95 -14.74
N ASP A 7 -9.95 -10.15 -14.84
CA ASP A 7 -10.87 -9.08 -14.48
C ASP A 7 -10.86 -8.85 -12.97
N SER A 8 -10.63 -7.60 -12.58
CA SER A 8 -10.71 -7.13 -11.20
C SER A 8 -11.59 -5.89 -11.12
N GLN A 9 -12.34 -5.73 -10.04
CA GLN A 9 -13.12 -4.50 -9.82
C GLN A 9 -12.21 -3.32 -9.45
N VAL A 10 -11.05 -3.64 -8.86
CA VAL A 10 -10.01 -2.66 -8.51
C VAL A 10 -8.66 -3.20 -8.94
N LEU A 11 -7.95 -2.43 -9.76
CA LEU A 11 -6.59 -2.73 -10.17
C LEU A 11 -5.65 -1.66 -9.58
N VAL A 12 -4.71 -2.09 -8.77
CA VAL A 12 -3.74 -1.21 -8.11
C VAL A 12 -2.39 -1.33 -8.80
N ILE A 13 -1.85 -0.24 -9.26
CA ILE A 13 -0.52 -0.16 -9.87
C ILE A 13 0.49 0.27 -8.81
N GLY A 14 1.38 -0.63 -8.47
CA GLY A 14 2.45 -0.44 -7.48
C GLY A 14 2.16 -1.08 -6.13
N GLY A 15 3.02 -2.01 -5.73
CA GLY A 15 3.00 -2.73 -4.44
C GLY A 15 3.80 -2.04 -3.34
N GLY A 16 3.75 -0.69 -3.27
CA GLY A 16 4.29 0.09 -2.17
C GLY A 16 3.30 0.21 -1.00
N ALA A 17 3.64 0.99 0.04
CA ALA A 17 2.81 1.17 1.22
C ALA A 17 1.38 1.61 0.88
N ALA A 18 1.24 2.65 0.05
CA ALA A 18 -0.07 3.18 -0.36
C ALA A 18 -0.88 2.16 -1.18
N GLY A 19 -0.21 1.47 -2.13
CA GLY A 19 -0.88 0.49 -2.98
C GLY A 19 -1.37 -0.72 -2.21
N LEU A 20 -0.54 -1.29 -1.34
CA LEU A 20 -0.94 -2.44 -0.50
C LEU A 20 -2.07 -2.07 0.46
N MET A 21 -2.00 -0.89 1.10
CA MET A 21 -3.06 -0.40 1.98
C MET A 21 -4.38 -0.15 1.24
N CYS A 22 -4.30 0.44 0.03
CA CYS A 22 -5.45 0.62 -0.84
C CYS A 22 -6.07 -0.72 -1.22
N ALA A 23 -5.25 -1.69 -1.62
CA ALA A 23 -5.70 -3.00 -2.05
C ALA A 23 -6.39 -3.77 -0.92
N ALA A 24 -5.77 -3.86 0.26
CA ALA A 24 -6.36 -4.50 1.43
C ALA A 24 -7.69 -3.84 1.81
N THR A 25 -7.72 -2.49 1.84
CA THR A 25 -8.95 -1.74 2.16
C THR A 25 -10.08 -2.03 1.17
N ALA A 26 -9.78 -2.11 -0.12
CA ALA A 26 -10.78 -2.44 -1.15
C ALA A 26 -11.24 -3.90 -1.03
N GLY A 27 -10.32 -4.84 -0.77
CA GLY A 27 -10.64 -6.25 -0.57
C GLY A 27 -11.55 -6.49 0.63
N TYR A 28 -11.27 -5.86 1.78
CA TYR A 28 -12.15 -5.93 2.96
C TYR A 28 -13.53 -5.31 2.74
N ARG A 29 -13.69 -4.49 1.70
CA ARG A 29 -15.00 -3.99 1.24
C ARG A 29 -15.69 -4.90 0.24
N GLY A 30 -15.21 -6.13 0.07
CA GLY A 30 -15.78 -7.13 -0.81
C GLY A 30 -15.48 -6.93 -2.29
N LYS A 31 -14.42 -6.16 -2.63
CA LYS A 31 -14.01 -6.00 -4.03
C LYS A 31 -13.01 -7.08 -4.44
N THR A 32 -13.12 -7.53 -5.69
CA THR A 32 -12.04 -8.31 -6.31
C THR A 32 -10.90 -7.37 -6.67
N VAL A 33 -9.72 -7.61 -6.10
CA VAL A 33 -8.57 -6.69 -6.20
C VAL A 33 -7.36 -7.41 -6.77
N SER A 34 -6.67 -6.76 -7.71
CA SER A 34 -5.34 -7.17 -8.16
C SER A 34 -4.34 -6.02 -7.97
N VAL A 35 -3.12 -6.36 -7.53
CA VAL A 35 -1.98 -5.45 -7.44
C VAL A 35 -0.93 -5.86 -8.46
N LEU A 36 -0.48 -4.93 -9.28
CA LEU A 36 0.62 -5.11 -10.23
C LEU A 36 1.84 -4.35 -9.76
N GLU A 37 2.91 -5.06 -9.41
CA GLU A 37 4.18 -4.48 -8.98
C GLU A 37 5.27 -4.76 -10.02
N GLY A 38 5.90 -3.69 -10.52
CA GLY A 38 6.95 -3.78 -11.53
C GLY A 38 8.25 -4.41 -11.02
N SER A 39 8.50 -4.33 -9.74
CA SER A 39 9.67 -4.93 -9.11
C SER A 39 9.45 -6.41 -8.80
N ASN A 40 10.54 -7.13 -8.50
CA ASN A 40 10.47 -8.52 -8.07
C ASN A 40 9.88 -8.74 -6.67
N ARG A 41 9.55 -7.67 -5.93
CA ARG A 41 8.93 -7.72 -4.59
C ARG A 41 8.25 -6.40 -4.24
N CYS A 42 7.21 -6.48 -3.41
CA CYS A 42 6.53 -5.32 -2.84
C CYS A 42 7.37 -4.61 -1.76
N GLY A 43 7.03 -3.38 -1.45
CA GLY A 43 7.52 -2.66 -0.28
C GLY A 43 8.98 -2.20 -0.34
N LYS A 44 9.62 -2.11 -1.51
CA LYS A 44 11.06 -1.76 -1.61
C LYS A 44 11.43 -0.47 -0.86
N LYS A 45 10.62 0.58 -0.98
CA LYS A 45 10.88 1.85 -0.27
C LYS A 45 10.68 1.71 1.24
N ILE A 46 9.75 0.88 1.69
CA ILE A 46 9.56 0.58 3.11
C ILE A 46 10.84 -0.07 3.67
N LEU A 47 11.37 -1.07 2.96
CA LEU A 47 12.57 -1.79 3.38
C LEU A 47 13.81 -0.91 3.54
N MET A 48 13.90 0.19 2.79
CA MET A 48 15.01 1.14 2.85
C MET A 48 14.76 2.29 3.83
N SER A 49 13.54 2.49 4.28
CA SER A 49 13.19 3.61 5.13
C SER A 49 13.74 3.45 6.55
N GLY A 50 14.03 4.57 7.20
CA GLY A 50 14.48 4.59 8.61
C GLY A 50 15.71 3.74 8.90
N GLY A 51 16.65 3.62 7.94
CA GLY A 51 17.85 2.77 8.12
C GLY A 51 17.54 1.28 8.26
N GLY A 52 16.44 0.81 7.63
CA GLY A 52 16.01 -0.58 7.69
C GLY A 52 15.05 -0.91 8.85
N ARG A 53 14.67 0.07 9.66
CA ARG A 53 13.70 -0.08 10.77
C ARG A 53 12.32 0.51 10.48
N CYS A 54 12.14 1.18 9.36
CA CYS A 54 10.93 1.85 8.93
C CYS A 54 10.42 2.90 9.93
N ASN A 55 10.55 4.17 9.58
CA ASN A 55 9.71 5.20 10.21
C ASN A 55 8.29 5.04 9.65
N PHE A 56 7.43 4.29 10.36
CA PHE A 56 6.16 3.89 9.79
C PHE A 56 5.03 4.91 10.02
N THR A 57 5.15 5.77 11.04
CA THR A 57 4.22 6.89 11.26
C THR A 57 4.83 7.95 12.19
N ASN A 58 4.05 9.02 12.41
CA ASN A 58 4.37 10.07 13.37
C ASN A 58 3.12 10.44 14.17
N THR A 59 3.21 10.42 15.49
CA THR A 59 2.09 10.65 16.42
C THR A 59 1.52 12.07 16.36
N VAL A 60 2.33 13.05 15.94
CA VAL A 60 1.95 14.47 15.87
C VAL A 60 1.59 14.94 14.46
N THR A 61 1.33 14.01 13.54
CA THR A 61 0.95 14.35 12.16
C THR A 61 -0.41 15.04 12.10
N THR A 62 -0.42 16.23 11.50
CA THR A 62 -1.62 17.02 11.22
C THR A 62 -1.67 17.42 9.74
N THR A 63 -2.77 18.02 9.31
CA THR A 63 -2.89 18.54 7.94
C THR A 63 -1.84 19.59 7.59
N ASN A 64 -1.28 20.28 8.58
CA ASN A 64 -0.27 21.31 8.39
C ASN A 64 1.12 20.75 8.01
N ASN A 65 1.33 19.44 8.19
CA ASN A 65 2.56 18.78 7.80
C ASN A 65 2.59 18.42 6.30
N PHE A 66 1.49 18.61 5.57
CA PHE A 66 1.36 18.29 4.16
C PHE A 66 1.38 19.57 3.31
N LEU A 67 2.49 19.83 2.64
CA LEU A 67 2.65 21.00 1.79
C LEU A 67 2.18 20.70 0.36
N SER A 68 1.19 21.43 -0.11
CA SER A 68 0.72 21.34 -1.48
C SER A 68 0.04 22.64 -1.93
N ARG A 69 -0.18 22.81 -3.25
CA ARG A 69 -0.97 23.93 -3.79
C ARG A 69 -2.41 23.92 -3.30
N ASN A 70 -2.95 22.75 -2.98
CA ASN A 70 -4.27 22.60 -2.38
C ASN A 70 -4.11 22.24 -0.89
N PRO A 71 -4.25 23.20 0.04
CA PRO A 71 -4.07 22.94 1.49
C PRO A 71 -5.17 22.04 2.08
N HIS A 72 -6.21 21.74 1.31
CA HIS A 72 -7.31 20.86 1.72
C HIS A 72 -7.16 19.42 1.24
N PHE A 73 -6.17 19.14 0.41
CA PHE A 73 -5.99 17.86 -0.27
C PHE A 73 -5.99 16.66 0.70
N CYS A 74 -5.25 16.75 1.79
CA CYS A 74 -5.09 15.62 2.73
C CYS A 74 -6.16 15.55 3.83
N LYS A 75 -6.99 16.59 4.00
CA LYS A 75 -7.91 16.69 5.17
C LYS A 75 -8.87 15.51 5.27
N SER A 76 -9.52 15.14 4.18
CA SER A 76 -10.47 14.02 4.17
C SER A 76 -9.79 12.68 4.44
N ALA A 77 -8.60 12.47 3.89
CA ALA A 77 -7.84 11.23 4.10
C ALA A 77 -7.42 11.10 5.58
N LEU A 78 -6.83 12.14 6.15
CA LEU A 78 -6.37 12.14 7.55
C LEU A 78 -7.52 12.11 8.57
N ALA A 79 -8.71 12.63 8.21
CA ALA A 79 -9.88 12.50 9.06
C ALA A 79 -10.45 11.07 9.10
N ARG A 80 -10.25 10.29 8.03
CA ARG A 80 -10.75 8.91 7.91
C ARG A 80 -9.75 7.85 8.36
N TYR A 81 -8.46 8.15 8.29
CA TYR A 81 -7.40 7.24 8.67
C TYR A 81 -6.26 8.06 9.30
N ARG A 82 -6.17 8.00 10.61
CA ARG A 82 -5.24 8.77 11.43
C ARG A 82 -3.96 7.98 11.70
N PRO A 83 -2.89 8.62 12.13
CA PRO A 83 -1.70 7.90 12.63
C PRO A 83 -2.03 6.82 13.67
N ALA A 84 -2.94 7.10 14.60
CA ALA A 84 -3.39 6.15 15.61
C ALA A 84 -3.99 4.88 15.00
N ASP A 85 -4.76 5.00 13.93
CA ASP A 85 -5.39 3.84 13.27
C ASP A 85 -4.34 2.89 12.66
N PHE A 86 -3.20 3.44 12.20
CA PHE A 86 -2.09 2.61 11.73
C PHE A 86 -1.27 2.04 12.88
N ILE A 87 -1.11 2.76 13.98
CA ILE A 87 -0.48 2.24 15.21
C ILE A 87 -1.27 1.04 15.73
N ASP A 88 -2.58 1.16 15.83
CA ASP A 88 -3.46 0.04 16.23
C ASP A 88 -3.29 -1.18 15.32
N LEU A 89 -3.09 -0.95 14.01
CA LEU A 89 -2.82 -2.05 13.07
C LEU A 89 -1.47 -2.72 13.36
N VAL A 90 -0.42 -1.93 13.59
CA VAL A 90 0.92 -2.42 13.94
C VAL A 90 0.88 -3.24 15.24
N GLU A 91 0.14 -2.78 16.25
CA GLU A 91 -0.05 -3.47 17.52
C GLU A 91 -0.82 -4.79 17.38
N ARG A 92 -1.89 -4.81 16.57
CA ARG A 92 -2.62 -6.06 16.26
C ARG A 92 -1.75 -7.13 15.61
N HIS A 93 -0.72 -6.72 14.86
CA HIS A 93 0.28 -7.64 14.29
C HIS A 93 1.43 -7.97 15.24
N GLY A 94 1.38 -7.50 16.49
CA GLY A 94 2.39 -7.79 17.51
C GLY A 94 3.78 -7.23 17.20
N ILE A 95 3.85 -6.13 16.44
CA ILE A 95 5.11 -5.50 16.05
C ILE A 95 5.54 -4.52 17.13
N ALA A 96 6.69 -4.78 17.75
CA ALA A 96 7.29 -3.89 18.73
C ALA A 96 7.92 -2.65 18.04
N TYR A 97 7.76 -1.49 18.68
CA TYR A 97 8.25 -0.22 18.15
C TYR A 97 8.61 0.75 19.27
N HIS A 98 9.35 1.79 18.93
CA HIS A 98 9.72 2.89 19.84
C HIS A 98 9.55 4.25 19.15
N GLU A 99 9.34 5.27 19.97
CA GLU A 99 9.44 6.67 19.53
C GLU A 99 10.90 7.11 19.57
N LYS A 100 11.38 7.71 18.48
CA LYS A 100 12.76 8.22 18.40
C LYS A 100 12.80 9.71 18.73
N GLU A 101 12.29 10.55 17.84
CA GLU A 101 12.28 12.00 18.00
C GLU A 101 11.00 12.58 17.38
N LEU A 102 10.48 13.65 17.96
CA LEU A 102 9.36 14.42 17.38
C LEU A 102 8.15 13.59 16.97
N GLY A 103 7.84 12.55 17.73
CA GLY A 103 6.70 11.66 17.47
C GLY A 103 6.94 10.60 16.38
N GLN A 104 8.15 10.47 15.87
CA GLN A 104 8.48 9.46 14.85
C GLN A 104 8.53 8.06 15.47
N LEU A 105 7.77 7.12 14.90
CA LEU A 105 7.72 5.73 15.36
C LEU A 105 8.48 4.81 14.41
N PHE A 106 9.35 3.97 14.98
CA PHE A 106 10.19 3.01 14.27
C PHE A 106 9.99 1.60 14.80
N CYS A 107 10.00 0.59 13.93
CA CYS A 107 10.05 -0.80 14.37
C CYS A 107 11.35 -1.06 15.15
N ASP A 108 11.26 -1.87 16.20
CA ASP A 108 12.42 -2.26 16.99
C ASP A 108 13.38 -3.15 16.21
N ASP A 109 12.84 -4.10 15.46
CA ASP A 109 13.65 -5.09 14.72
C ASP A 109 13.92 -4.68 13.27
N SER A 110 12.88 -4.65 12.43
CA SER A 110 13.08 -4.54 10.98
C SER A 110 11.87 -3.97 10.26
N SER A 111 12.15 -3.16 9.24
CA SER A 111 11.17 -2.69 8.24
C SER A 111 10.43 -3.84 7.51
N LYS A 112 11.00 -5.04 7.51
CA LYS A 112 10.36 -6.24 6.95
C LYS A 112 9.03 -6.57 7.64
N GLN A 113 8.90 -6.22 8.94
CA GLN A 113 7.69 -6.44 9.70
C GLN A 113 6.52 -5.63 9.13
N ILE A 114 6.74 -4.37 8.74
CA ILE A 114 5.70 -3.53 8.10
C ILE A 114 5.33 -4.06 6.71
N VAL A 115 6.32 -4.52 5.93
CA VAL A 115 6.01 -5.14 4.63
C VAL A 115 5.19 -6.41 4.81
N LYS A 116 5.57 -7.26 5.77
CA LYS A 116 4.82 -8.49 6.09
C LYS A 116 3.40 -8.17 6.54
N LEU A 117 3.22 -7.21 7.45
CA LEU A 117 1.90 -6.75 7.90
C LEU A 117 1.01 -6.39 6.72
N LEU A 118 1.50 -5.53 5.80
CA LEU A 118 0.71 -5.10 4.64
C LEU A 118 0.38 -6.26 3.68
N LEU A 119 1.28 -7.22 3.53
CA LEU A 119 1.05 -8.41 2.72
C LEU A 119 0.04 -9.35 3.38
N ASP A 120 0.12 -9.55 4.70
CA ASP A 120 -0.83 -10.35 5.47
C ASP A 120 -2.25 -9.73 5.40
N GLU A 121 -2.37 -8.40 5.49
CA GLU A 121 -3.65 -7.70 5.30
C GLU A 121 -4.21 -7.89 3.88
N CYS A 122 -3.35 -7.85 2.86
CA CYS A 122 -3.76 -8.13 1.48
C CYS A 122 -4.24 -9.59 1.32
N ASP A 123 -3.52 -10.54 1.90
CA ASP A 123 -3.88 -11.97 1.86
C ASP A 123 -5.22 -12.22 2.55
N GLY A 124 -5.38 -11.68 3.77
CA GLY A 124 -6.64 -11.76 4.53
C GLY A 124 -7.84 -11.12 3.81
N ALA A 125 -7.58 -10.11 2.97
CA ALA A 125 -8.57 -9.44 2.15
C ALA A 125 -8.80 -10.11 0.77
N GLY A 126 -8.12 -11.22 0.47
CA GLY A 126 -8.24 -11.96 -0.79
C GLY A 126 -7.66 -11.22 -2.01
N VAL A 127 -6.67 -10.34 -1.79
CA VAL A 127 -6.03 -9.56 -2.86
C VAL A 127 -5.05 -10.43 -3.65
N HIS A 128 -5.15 -10.37 -4.97
CA HIS A 128 -4.14 -10.99 -5.83
C HIS A 128 -2.97 -10.03 -6.08
N ILE A 129 -1.74 -10.47 -5.80
CA ILE A 129 -0.53 -9.68 -6.03
C ILE A 129 0.34 -10.36 -7.09
N ALA A 130 0.67 -9.62 -8.15
CA ALA A 130 1.62 -10.02 -9.18
C ALA A 130 2.86 -9.11 -9.14
N THR A 131 4.04 -9.70 -9.01
CA THR A 131 5.33 -8.98 -9.01
C THR A 131 6.10 -9.24 -10.31
N GLY A 132 7.06 -8.37 -10.63
CA GLY A 132 7.81 -8.46 -11.90
C GLY A 132 6.97 -8.12 -13.13
N VAL A 133 5.87 -7.38 -12.94
CA VAL A 133 4.92 -7.05 -14.01
C VAL A 133 5.27 -5.70 -14.62
N ALA A 134 5.86 -5.71 -15.81
CA ALA A 134 6.15 -4.49 -16.58
C ALA A 134 4.87 -4.03 -17.30
N ILE A 135 4.31 -2.91 -16.88
CA ILE A 135 3.15 -2.28 -17.52
C ILE A 135 3.62 -1.55 -18.78
N THR A 136 2.99 -1.82 -19.91
CA THR A 136 3.31 -1.22 -21.21
C THR A 136 2.31 -0.14 -21.61
N SER A 137 1.03 -0.32 -21.26
CA SER A 137 0.02 0.72 -21.51
C SER A 137 -1.14 0.64 -20.51
N VAL A 138 -1.82 1.78 -20.35
CA VAL A 138 -3.10 1.87 -19.63
C VAL A 138 -4.07 2.60 -20.53
N ARG A 139 -5.20 1.98 -20.82
CA ARG A 139 -6.24 2.52 -21.72
C ARG A 139 -7.59 2.45 -21.03
N HIS A 140 -8.51 3.30 -21.46
CA HIS A 140 -9.90 3.29 -21.02
C HIS A 140 -10.81 3.24 -22.26
N ASP A 141 -11.71 2.27 -22.32
CA ASP A 141 -12.57 2.05 -23.48
C ASP A 141 -13.95 2.74 -23.39
N GLY A 142 -14.16 3.54 -22.34
CA GLY A 142 -15.43 4.16 -22.01
C GLY A 142 -16.20 3.46 -20.90
N GLN A 143 -15.87 2.21 -20.59
CA GLN A 143 -16.50 1.40 -19.54
C GLN A 143 -15.51 0.94 -18.48
N LYS A 144 -14.35 0.43 -18.90
CA LYS A 144 -13.31 -0.10 -18.01
C LYS A 144 -11.91 0.28 -18.45
N PHE A 145 -10.99 0.20 -17.52
CA PHE A 145 -9.56 0.31 -17.80
C PHE A 145 -9.02 -1.02 -18.29
N GLN A 146 -8.10 -0.96 -19.24
CA GLN A 146 -7.26 -2.07 -19.69
C GLN A 146 -5.81 -1.74 -19.39
N VAL A 147 -5.12 -2.67 -18.74
CA VAL A 147 -3.69 -2.53 -18.41
C VAL A 147 -2.93 -3.63 -19.13
N ASP A 148 -2.16 -3.25 -20.14
CA ASP A 148 -1.34 -4.19 -20.90
C ASP A 148 0.03 -4.37 -20.23
N THR A 149 0.47 -5.61 -20.19
CA THR A 149 1.75 -6.01 -19.62
C THR A 149 2.47 -6.98 -20.56
N ALA A 150 3.73 -7.24 -20.30
CA ALA A 150 4.47 -8.28 -21.04
C ALA A 150 3.90 -9.70 -20.84
N GLN A 151 3.11 -9.91 -19.78
CA GLN A 151 2.52 -11.22 -19.42
C GLN A 151 1.05 -11.37 -19.83
N GLY A 152 0.42 -10.32 -20.34
CA GLY A 152 -0.99 -10.31 -20.73
C GLY A 152 -1.71 -9.02 -20.33
N THR A 153 -3.03 -8.99 -20.50
CA THR A 153 -3.89 -7.83 -20.19
C THR A 153 -4.70 -8.08 -18.91
N TYR A 154 -4.87 -7.05 -18.13
CA TYR A 154 -5.69 -6.99 -16.91
C TYR A 154 -6.80 -5.98 -17.09
#